data_e63210334987a84161d1ccf35ef6b8e9
#
_entry.id   e63210334987a84161d1ccf35ef6b8e9
#
_cell.length_a   1.000
_cell.length_b   1.000
_cell.length_c   1.000
_cell.angle_alpha   90.00
_cell.angle_beta   90.00
_cell.angle_gamma   90.00
#
_symmetry.space_group_name_H-M   'P 1'
#
loop_
_entity.id
_entity.type
_entity.pdbx_description
1 polymer ?
#
loop_
_entity_poly.entity_id
_entity_poly.type
_entity_poly.pdbx_seq_one_letter_code
_entity_poly.pdbx_strand_id
1 'polypeptide(L)'
;TAKGEVRALYQEWKNVRKELSAYELDEEARKREAAFLTFEINEIDQAELKEGEDEALETAYRKMGHAKKIAESLQTVYAITGYGAENSAGEQVGRAIRELQQAAVYDDALSGPSQTLSDIDGLLNDFNREISAYLSELTFSEEEYYETEKRLDEINRLKAKYGKTMEEITAYREEQQKKLEKLENFESCR
;
A
#
# COMPACT_ATOMS: atom_id res chain seq x y z
N THR A 1 64.64 43.44 -13.44
CA THR A 1 65.54 42.34 -13.76
C THR A 1 64.80 41.17 -14.42
N ALA A 2 65.43 40.44 -15.31
CA ALA A 2 64.85 39.30 -16.02
C ALA A 2 64.39 38.21 -15.08
N LYS A 3 65.04 37.96 -13.93
CA LYS A 3 64.62 36.99 -12.87
C LYS A 3 63.34 37.41 -12.16
N GLY A 4 63.14 38.70 -11.94
CA GLY A 4 61.94 39.27 -11.32
C GLY A 4 60.73 39.15 -12.21
N GLU A 5 60.87 39.37 -13.53
CA GLU A 5 59.80 39.24 -14.53
C GLU A 5 59.36 37.78 -14.73
N VAL A 6 60.29 36.82 -14.73
CA VAL A 6 60.00 35.39 -14.83
C VAL A 6 59.27 34.92 -13.62
N ARG A 7 59.64 35.37 -12.42
CA ARG A 7 58.97 35.05 -11.16
C ARG A 7 57.54 35.58 -11.11
N ALA A 8 57.35 36.82 -11.58
CA ALA A 8 56.03 37.46 -11.65
C ALA A 8 55.09 36.70 -12.62
N LEU A 9 55.62 36.33 -13.81
CA LEU A 9 54.88 35.53 -14.81
C LEU A 9 54.52 34.13 -14.30
N TYR A 10 55.44 33.49 -13.55
CA TYR A 10 55.19 32.17 -12.93
C TYR A 10 54.09 32.25 -11.85
N GLN A 11 54.13 33.29 -11.02
CA GLN A 11 53.08 33.49 -9.99
C GLN A 11 51.73 33.78 -10.63
N GLU A 12 51.69 34.60 -11.67
CA GLU A 12 50.46 34.91 -12.41
C GLU A 12 49.85 33.64 -13.07
N TRP A 13 50.71 32.83 -13.73
CA TRP A 13 50.30 31.55 -14.29
C TRP A 13 49.76 30.59 -13.23
N LYS A 14 50.40 30.48 -12.08
CA LYS A 14 49.98 29.64 -10.97
C LYS A 14 48.64 30.11 -10.39
N ASN A 15 48.41 31.42 -10.27
CA ASN A 15 47.14 31.98 -9.80
C ASN A 15 46.00 31.72 -10.78
N VAL A 16 46.24 31.91 -12.08
CA VAL A 16 45.25 31.64 -13.15
C VAL A 16 44.87 30.15 -13.14
N ARG A 17 45.83 29.26 -13.02
CA ARG A 17 45.60 27.82 -12.96
C ARG A 17 44.78 27.43 -11.74
N LYS A 18 45.02 28.05 -10.59
CA LYS A 18 44.29 27.85 -9.35
C LYS A 18 42.85 28.33 -9.47
N GLU A 19 42.64 29.51 -10.09
CA GLU A 19 41.31 30.06 -10.36
C GLU A 19 40.52 29.15 -11.32
N LEU A 20 41.16 28.64 -12.37
CA LEU A 20 40.53 27.73 -13.33
C LEU A 20 40.12 26.41 -12.67
N SER A 21 40.98 25.84 -11.84
CA SER A 21 40.65 24.61 -11.07
C SER A 21 39.48 24.82 -10.12
N ALA A 22 39.43 25.93 -9.42
CA ALA A 22 38.33 26.31 -8.55
C ALA A 22 37.02 26.48 -9.33
N TYR A 23 37.08 27.09 -10.49
CA TYR A 23 35.94 27.27 -11.41
C TYR A 23 35.40 25.95 -11.90
N GLU A 24 36.24 25.00 -12.31
CA GLU A 24 35.87 23.66 -12.77
C GLU A 24 35.20 22.85 -11.65
N LEU A 25 35.71 22.94 -10.41
CA LEU A 25 35.11 22.29 -9.24
C LEU A 25 33.72 22.87 -8.93
N ASP A 26 33.55 24.19 -9.03
CA ASP A 26 32.26 24.85 -8.81
C ASP A 26 31.24 24.45 -9.88
N GLU A 27 31.69 24.33 -11.14
CA GLU A 27 30.83 23.93 -12.24
C GLU A 27 30.37 22.48 -12.09
N GLU A 28 31.28 21.57 -11.70
CA GLU A 28 30.92 20.16 -11.40
C GLU A 28 29.97 20.06 -10.23
N ALA A 29 30.18 20.84 -9.17
CA ALA A 29 29.29 20.86 -8.01
C ALA A 29 27.90 21.34 -8.41
N ARG A 30 27.78 22.37 -9.28
CA ARG A 30 26.50 22.85 -9.80
C ARG A 30 25.80 21.81 -10.65
N LYS A 31 26.51 21.09 -11.50
CA LYS A 31 25.96 20.02 -12.34
C LYS A 31 25.41 18.88 -11.48
N ARG A 32 26.12 18.49 -10.43
CA ARG A 32 25.67 17.48 -9.49
C ARG A 32 24.41 17.92 -8.74
N GLU A 33 24.39 19.16 -8.27
CA GLU A 33 23.22 19.74 -7.60
C GLU A 33 22.02 19.80 -8.54
N ALA A 34 22.21 20.26 -9.78
CA ALA A 34 21.16 20.30 -10.80
C ALA A 34 20.60 18.90 -11.10
N ALA A 35 21.48 17.91 -11.22
CA ALA A 35 21.07 16.51 -11.44
C ALA A 35 20.27 15.95 -10.26
N PHE A 36 20.68 16.26 -9.04
CA PHE A 36 19.98 15.85 -7.82
C PHE A 36 18.58 16.49 -7.73
N LEU A 37 18.50 17.80 -7.97
CA LEU A 37 17.23 18.53 -7.99
C LEU A 37 16.28 18.00 -9.06
N THR A 38 16.80 17.73 -10.25
CA THR A 38 16.04 17.16 -11.37
C THR A 38 15.50 15.78 -11.00
N PHE A 39 16.31 14.95 -10.36
CA PHE A 39 15.88 13.62 -9.88
C PHE A 39 14.72 13.71 -8.90
N GLU A 40 14.85 14.59 -7.90
CA GLU A 40 13.80 14.77 -6.88
C GLU A 40 12.50 15.29 -7.49
N ILE A 41 12.59 16.29 -8.37
CA ILE A 41 11.43 16.85 -9.06
C ILE A 41 10.73 15.79 -9.91
N ASN A 42 11.49 15.01 -10.67
CA ASN A 42 10.95 13.95 -11.51
C ASN A 42 10.30 12.84 -10.71
N GLU A 43 10.89 12.45 -9.57
CA GLU A 43 10.31 11.44 -8.69
C GLU A 43 8.92 11.87 -8.19
N ILE A 44 8.79 13.13 -7.78
CA ILE A 44 7.51 13.68 -7.34
C ILE A 44 6.52 13.79 -8.52
N ASP A 45 6.97 14.32 -9.65
CA ASP A 45 6.12 14.53 -10.83
C ASP A 45 5.61 13.21 -11.42
N GLN A 46 6.44 12.18 -11.47
CA GLN A 46 6.08 10.86 -11.98
C GLN A 46 5.04 10.15 -11.12
N ALA A 47 4.98 10.48 -9.83
CA ALA A 47 3.98 9.93 -8.93
C ALA A 47 2.57 10.46 -9.21
N GLU A 48 2.45 11.59 -9.90
CA GLU A 48 1.16 12.21 -10.26
C GLU A 48 0.22 12.33 -9.06
N LEU A 49 0.73 12.92 -7.97
CA LEU A 49 -0.03 13.09 -6.73
C LEU A 49 -1.23 14.02 -6.94
N LYS A 50 -2.38 13.59 -6.41
CA LYS A 50 -3.63 14.36 -6.46
C LYS A 50 -4.00 14.83 -5.06
N GLU A 51 -4.58 16.04 -4.98
CA GLU A 51 -5.05 16.58 -3.71
C GLU A 51 -6.09 15.66 -3.07
N GLY A 52 -5.89 15.35 -1.79
CA GLY A 52 -6.80 14.47 -1.04
C GLY A 52 -6.72 12.99 -1.36
N GLU A 53 -5.82 12.59 -2.26
CA GLU A 53 -5.67 11.19 -2.67
C GLU A 53 -5.28 10.28 -1.50
N ASP A 54 -4.37 10.72 -0.64
CA ASP A 54 -3.90 9.96 0.52
C ASP A 54 -5.04 9.66 1.51
N GLU A 55 -5.87 10.65 1.83
CA GLU A 55 -7.01 10.48 2.74
C GLU A 55 -8.07 9.55 2.13
N ALA A 56 -8.36 9.71 0.85
CA ALA A 56 -9.32 8.86 0.14
C ALA A 56 -8.85 7.40 0.11
N LEU A 57 -7.56 7.18 -0.17
CA LEU A 57 -6.96 5.85 -0.19
C LEU A 57 -6.93 5.21 1.20
N GLU A 58 -6.60 5.98 2.24
CA GLU A 58 -6.60 5.48 3.63
C GLU A 58 -7.98 5.03 4.06
N THR A 59 -9.02 5.82 3.73
CA THR A 59 -10.41 5.48 4.02
C THR A 59 -10.83 4.21 3.27
N ALA A 60 -10.54 4.14 1.98
CA ALA A 60 -10.84 2.98 1.15
C ALA A 60 -10.09 1.73 1.63
N TYR A 61 -8.81 1.85 1.96
CA TYR A 61 -7.99 0.76 2.47
C TYR A 61 -8.53 0.19 3.77
N ARG A 62 -8.92 1.07 4.70
CA ARG A 62 -9.51 0.66 5.99
C ARG A 62 -10.82 -0.12 5.78
N LYS A 63 -11.69 0.40 4.91
CA LYS A 63 -12.97 -0.24 4.59
C LYS A 63 -12.75 -1.62 3.95
N MET A 64 -11.84 -1.71 2.99
CA MET A 64 -11.48 -2.98 2.34
C MET A 64 -10.85 -3.96 3.33
N GLY A 65 -10.01 -3.46 4.24
CA GLY A 65 -9.39 -4.29 5.28
C GLY A 65 -10.41 -4.88 6.23
N HIS A 66 -11.46 -4.14 6.60
CA HIS A 66 -12.58 -4.65 7.39
C HIS A 66 -13.36 -5.71 6.62
N ALA A 67 -13.68 -5.45 5.35
CA ALA A 67 -14.37 -6.42 4.48
C ALA A 67 -13.57 -7.72 4.35
N LYS A 68 -12.25 -7.63 4.21
CA LYS A 68 -11.36 -8.78 4.15
C LYS A 68 -11.45 -9.63 5.43
N LYS A 69 -11.37 -8.99 6.60
CA LYS A 69 -11.45 -9.67 7.89
C LYS A 69 -12.79 -10.37 8.07
N ILE A 70 -13.89 -9.70 7.71
CA ILE A 70 -15.22 -10.27 7.76
C ILE A 70 -15.31 -11.50 6.85
N ALA A 71 -14.86 -11.36 5.60
CA ALA A 71 -14.89 -12.47 4.63
C ALA A 71 -14.09 -13.69 5.13
N GLU A 72 -12.88 -13.47 5.64
CA GLU A 72 -12.03 -14.55 6.17
C GLU A 72 -12.70 -15.27 7.34
N SER A 73 -13.26 -14.51 8.30
CA SER A 73 -13.95 -15.09 9.46
C SER A 73 -15.19 -15.86 9.05
N LEU A 74 -15.99 -15.31 8.15
CA LEU A 74 -17.23 -15.97 7.72
C LEU A 74 -16.97 -17.19 6.83
N GLN A 75 -15.90 -17.20 6.04
CA GLN A 75 -15.49 -18.39 5.30
C GLN A 75 -15.10 -19.52 6.25
N THR A 76 -14.41 -19.19 7.34
CA THR A 76 -14.08 -20.16 8.39
C THR A 76 -15.34 -20.67 9.08
N VAL A 77 -16.27 -19.77 9.45
CA VAL A 77 -17.55 -20.14 10.04
C VAL A 77 -18.31 -21.07 9.12
N TYR A 78 -18.41 -20.73 7.83
CA TYR A 78 -19.13 -21.54 6.83
C TYR A 78 -18.51 -22.94 6.68
N ALA A 79 -17.18 -23.03 6.68
CA ALA A 79 -16.49 -24.32 6.61
C ALA A 79 -16.80 -25.20 7.83
N ILE A 80 -16.89 -24.60 9.02
CA ILE A 80 -17.18 -25.32 10.27
C ILE A 80 -18.64 -25.74 10.34
N THR A 81 -19.57 -24.87 9.95
CA THR A 81 -21.02 -25.07 10.10
C THR A 81 -21.70 -25.73 8.90
N GLY A 82 -20.99 -25.88 7.80
CA GLY A 82 -21.52 -26.39 6.54
C GLY A 82 -21.61 -27.92 6.50
N TYR A 83 -21.73 -28.42 5.27
CA TYR A 83 -21.92 -29.85 4.98
C TYR A 83 -20.78 -30.42 4.11
N GLY A 84 -19.79 -29.62 3.76
CA GLY A 84 -18.79 -29.99 2.77
C GLY A 84 -17.57 -30.73 3.31
N ALA A 85 -17.35 -30.75 4.62
CA ALA A 85 -16.17 -31.36 5.24
C ALA A 85 -16.59 -32.39 6.27
N GLU A 86 -15.81 -33.48 6.40
CA GLU A 86 -16.09 -34.63 7.28
C GLU A 86 -16.35 -34.21 8.73
N ASN A 87 -15.64 -33.21 9.23
CA ASN A 87 -15.77 -32.73 10.61
C ASN A 87 -16.65 -31.48 10.73
N SER A 88 -17.34 -31.09 9.68
CA SER A 88 -18.23 -29.94 9.72
C SER A 88 -19.50 -30.27 10.54
N ALA A 89 -20.10 -29.21 11.13
CA ALA A 89 -21.28 -29.39 11.97
C ALA A 89 -22.43 -30.05 11.21
N GLY A 90 -22.67 -29.67 9.96
CA GLY A 90 -23.71 -30.24 9.12
C GLY A 90 -23.53 -31.74 8.91
N GLU A 91 -22.31 -32.16 8.60
CA GLU A 91 -22.00 -33.60 8.44
C GLU A 91 -22.18 -34.37 9.76
N GLN A 92 -21.73 -33.80 10.87
CA GLN A 92 -21.85 -34.45 12.19
C GLN A 92 -23.29 -34.55 12.65
N VAL A 93 -24.08 -33.48 12.49
CA VAL A 93 -25.51 -33.51 12.80
C VAL A 93 -26.24 -34.54 11.93
N GLY A 94 -25.91 -34.60 10.63
CA GLY A 94 -26.46 -35.62 9.73
C GLY A 94 -26.18 -37.04 10.18
N ARG A 95 -24.96 -37.31 10.62
CA ARG A 95 -24.60 -38.63 11.21
C ARG A 95 -25.40 -38.93 12.46
N ALA A 96 -25.52 -37.95 13.36
CA ALA A 96 -26.25 -38.09 14.59
C ALA A 96 -27.76 -38.38 14.32
N ILE A 97 -28.35 -37.73 13.33
CA ILE A 97 -29.74 -37.98 12.90
C ILE A 97 -29.90 -39.43 12.47
N ARG A 98 -28.99 -39.93 11.63
CA ARG A 98 -29.06 -41.32 11.14
C ARG A 98 -28.96 -42.34 12.28
N GLU A 99 -28.01 -42.12 13.21
CA GLU A 99 -27.85 -43.00 14.36
C GLU A 99 -29.09 -42.97 15.29
N LEU A 100 -29.65 -41.78 15.54
CA LEU A 100 -30.83 -41.63 16.38
C LEU A 100 -32.08 -42.27 15.74
N GLN A 101 -32.23 -42.18 14.43
CA GLN A 101 -33.31 -42.85 13.69
C GLN A 101 -33.21 -44.38 13.80
N GLN A 102 -32.00 -44.93 13.79
CA GLN A 102 -31.79 -46.36 14.01
C GLN A 102 -32.22 -46.76 15.42
N ALA A 103 -31.88 -46.00 16.44
CA ALA A 103 -32.31 -46.25 17.82
C ALA A 103 -33.82 -46.11 18.02
N ALA A 104 -34.44 -45.14 17.33
CA ALA A 104 -35.89 -44.87 17.45
C ALA A 104 -36.77 -46.00 16.94
N VAL A 105 -36.24 -46.88 16.10
CA VAL A 105 -36.95 -48.09 15.67
C VAL A 105 -37.28 -48.99 16.89
N TYR A 106 -36.42 -48.94 17.92
CA TYR A 106 -36.58 -49.81 19.11
C TYR A 106 -37.30 -49.13 20.26
N ASP A 107 -37.47 -47.82 20.25
CA ASP A 107 -38.16 -47.10 21.34
C ASP A 107 -38.82 -45.83 20.80
N ASP A 108 -40.12 -45.77 20.79
CA ASP A 108 -40.95 -44.67 20.32
C ASP A 108 -40.71 -43.36 21.13
N ALA A 109 -40.25 -43.49 22.38
CA ALA A 109 -39.91 -42.33 23.20
C ALA A 109 -38.82 -41.46 22.58
N LEU A 110 -38.03 -41.99 21.63
CA LEU A 110 -36.98 -41.28 20.92
C LEU A 110 -37.50 -40.42 19.75
N SER A 111 -38.79 -40.48 19.43
CA SER A 111 -39.36 -39.66 18.35
C SER A 111 -39.27 -38.16 18.63
N GLY A 112 -39.45 -37.76 19.90
CA GLY A 112 -39.28 -36.36 20.33
C GLY A 112 -37.85 -35.82 20.11
N PRO A 113 -36.85 -36.47 20.67
CA PRO A 113 -35.44 -36.10 20.43
C PRO A 113 -35.05 -36.11 18.93
N SER A 114 -35.56 -37.09 18.17
CA SER A 114 -35.31 -37.17 16.72
C SER A 114 -35.82 -35.92 15.98
N GLN A 115 -37.03 -35.49 16.33
CA GLN A 115 -37.61 -34.28 15.76
C GLN A 115 -36.81 -33.03 16.14
N THR A 116 -36.39 -32.93 17.41
CA THR A 116 -35.58 -31.81 17.88
C THR A 116 -34.26 -31.72 17.10
N LEU A 117 -33.61 -32.84 16.86
CA LEU A 117 -32.32 -32.85 16.11
C LEU A 117 -32.54 -32.48 14.64
N SER A 118 -33.66 -32.93 14.05
CA SER A 118 -34.04 -32.50 12.69
C SER A 118 -34.32 -31.01 12.61
N ASP A 119 -34.93 -30.43 13.65
CA ASP A 119 -35.17 -28.98 13.74
C ASP A 119 -33.83 -28.21 13.83
N ILE A 120 -32.87 -28.73 14.60
CA ILE A 120 -31.53 -28.16 14.69
C ILE A 120 -30.86 -28.18 13.31
N ASP A 121 -30.95 -29.25 12.56
CA ASP A 121 -30.42 -29.37 11.22
C ASP A 121 -31.04 -28.34 10.27
N GLY A 122 -32.37 -28.14 10.37
CA GLY A 122 -33.07 -27.10 9.61
C GLY A 122 -32.57 -25.70 9.91
N LEU A 123 -32.36 -25.38 11.19
CA LEU A 123 -31.83 -24.10 11.63
C LEU A 123 -30.38 -23.91 11.15
N LEU A 124 -29.58 -24.96 11.16
CA LEU A 124 -28.19 -24.93 10.67
C LEU A 124 -28.16 -24.66 9.17
N ASN A 125 -29.05 -25.27 8.39
CA ASN A 125 -29.22 -25.00 6.98
C ASN A 125 -29.59 -23.55 6.72
N ASP A 126 -30.54 -23.01 7.49
CA ASP A 126 -30.97 -21.61 7.37
C ASP A 126 -29.81 -20.66 7.67
N PHE A 127 -29.07 -20.95 8.74
CA PHE A 127 -27.87 -20.17 9.09
C PHE A 127 -26.84 -20.16 7.96
N ASN A 128 -26.54 -21.35 7.40
CA ASN A 128 -25.56 -21.45 6.30
C ASN A 128 -26.00 -20.67 5.04
N ARG A 129 -27.30 -20.65 4.75
CA ARG A 129 -27.84 -19.83 3.66
C ARG A 129 -27.70 -18.34 3.92
N GLU A 130 -27.94 -17.89 5.16
CA GLU A 130 -27.75 -16.48 5.53
C GLU A 130 -26.29 -16.05 5.39
N ILE A 131 -25.35 -16.88 5.84
CA ILE A 131 -23.91 -16.60 5.71
C ILE A 131 -23.48 -16.57 4.23
N SER A 132 -23.94 -17.52 3.46
CA SER A 132 -23.65 -17.57 2.02
C SER A 132 -24.18 -16.32 1.28
N ALA A 133 -25.40 -15.89 1.61
CA ALA A 133 -26.00 -14.68 1.05
C ALA A 133 -25.23 -13.42 1.45
N TYR A 134 -24.85 -13.32 2.72
CA TYR A 134 -24.03 -12.20 3.21
C TYR A 134 -22.70 -12.12 2.46
N LEU A 135 -22.00 -13.25 2.33
CA LEU A 135 -20.72 -13.32 1.62
C LEU A 135 -20.83 -12.92 0.15
N SER A 136 -21.93 -13.29 -0.51
CA SER A 136 -22.16 -12.94 -1.91
C SER A 136 -22.41 -11.45 -2.14
N GLU A 137 -22.96 -10.78 -1.12
CA GLU A 137 -23.19 -9.32 -1.15
C GLU A 137 -21.99 -8.51 -0.68
N LEU A 138 -21.04 -9.13 0.00
CA LEU A 138 -19.87 -8.46 0.51
C LEU A 138 -18.91 -8.12 -0.65
N THR A 139 -18.77 -6.82 -0.93
CA THR A 139 -17.92 -6.33 -2.00
C THR A 139 -16.47 -6.25 -1.51
N PHE A 140 -15.65 -7.23 -1.90
CA PHE A 140 -14.23 -7.24 -1.62
C PHE A 140 -13.48 -7.79 -2.84
N SER A 141 -12.47 -7.03 -3.28
CA SER A 141 -11.54 -7.44 -4.34
C SER A 141 -10.12 -7.43 -3.80
N GLU A 142 -9.45 -8.58 -3.81
CA GLU A 142 -8.04 -8.69 -3.39
C GLU A 142 -7.13 -7.85 -4.29
N GLU A 143 -7.44 -7.79 -5.59
CA GLU A 143 -6.69 -7.00 -6.56
C GLU A 143 -6.77 -5.51 -6.23
N GLU A 144 -7.98 -5.00 -5.99
CA GLU A 144 -8.20 -3.59 -5.63
C GLU A 144 -7.55 -3.25 -4.28
N TYR A 145 -7.65 -4.15 -3.31
CA TYR A 145 -7.00 -4.00 -2.00
C TYR A 145 -5.48 -3.90 -2.14
N TYR A 146 -4.89 -4.78 -2.94
CA TYR A 146 -3.46 -4.79 -3.23
C TYR A 146 -3.00 -3.50 -3.94
N GLU A 147 -3.74 -3.05 -4.95
CA GLU A 147 -3.42 -1.82 -5.67
C GLU A 147 -3.50 -0.58 -4.77
N THR A 148 -4.51 -0.54 -3.89
CA THR A 148 -4.67 0.55 -2.92
C THR A 148 -3.49 0.58 -1.94
N GLU A 149 -3.10 -0.57 -1.41
CA GLU A 149 -1.95 -0.70 -0.50
C GLU A 149 -0.66 -0.24 -1.17
N LYS A 150 -0.43 -0.69 -2.39
CA LYS A 150 0.74 -0.34 -3.19
C LYS A 150 0.84 1.17 -3.44
N ARG A 151 -0.29 1.79 -3.78
CA ARG A 151 -0.35 3.24 -4.00
C ARG A 151 -0.10 4.02 -2.71
N LEU A 152 -0.68 3.59 -1.59
CA LEU A 152 -0.43 4.18 -0.28
C LEU A 152 1.04 4.08 0.12
N ASP A 153 1.68 2.95 -0.12
CA ASP A 153 3.11 2.75 0.17
C ASP A 153 3.98 3.71 -0.64
N GLU A 154 3.65 3.91 -1.92
CA GLU A 154 4.32 4.88 -2.79
C GLU A 154 4.20 6.30 -2.26
N ILE A 155 2.98 6.72 -1.89
CA ILE A 155 2.72 8.05 -1.34
C ILE A 155 3.43 8.22 0.01
N ASN A 156 3.37 7.23 0.88
CA ASN A 156 4.03 7.28 2.20
C ASN A 156 5.56 7.34 2.07
N ARG A 157 6.12 6.69 1.06
CA ARG A 157 7.56 6.79 0.78
C ARG A 157 7.95 8.21 0.38
N LEU A 158 7.13 8.86 -0.46
CA LEU A 158 7.35 10.25 -0.84
C LEU A 158 7.17 11.20 0.35
N LYS A 159 6.21 10.93 1.23
CA LYS A 159 6.03 11.68 2.48
C LYS A 159 7.24 11.56 3.38
N ALA A 160 7.81 10.38 3.50
CA ALA A 160 9.01 10.15 4.31
C ALA A 160 10.23 10.92 3.80
N LYS A 161 10.31 11.12 2.48
CA LYS A 161 11.44 11.84 1.83
C LYS A 161 11.25 13.34 1.79
N TYR A 162 10.04 13.83 1.47
CA TYR A 162 9.84 15.20 1.02
C TYR A 162 8.90 16.04 1.85
N GLY A 163 8.02 15.45 2.64
CA GLY A 163 7.12 16.21 3.49
C GLY A 163 5.98 15.35 4.04
N LYS A 164 5.54 15.67 5.24
CA LYS A 164 4.53 14.87 5.97
C LYS A 164 3.14 14.88 5.35
N THR A 165 2.84 15.90 4.54
CA THR A 165 1.55 16.06 3.87
C THR A 165 1.74 16.19 2.36
N MET A 166 0.67 15.98 1.60
CA MET A 166 0.69 16.17 0.14
C MET A 166 1.06 17.61 -0.22
N GLU A 167 0.56 18.57 0.54
CA GLU A 167 0.85 20.01 0.36
C GLU A 167 2.32 20.31 0.61
N GLU A 168 2.91 19.69 1.63
CA GLU A 168 4.35 19.84 1.92
C GLU A 168 5.22 19.26 0.81
N ILE A 169 4.82 18.14 0.22
CA ILE A 169 5.53 17.53 -0.92
C ILE A 169 5.48 18.48 -2.13
N THR A 170 4.31 19.03 -2.43
CA THR A 170 4.13 19.98 -3.54
C THR A 170 4.96 21.25 -3.32
N ALA A 171 4.95 21.79 -2.10
CA ALA A 171 5.75 22.95 -1.73
C ALA A 171 7.25 22.67 -1.86
N TYR A 172 7.70 21.50 -1.43
CA TYR A 172 9.09 21.06 -1.58
C TYR A 172 9.49 20.99 -3.05
N ARG A 173 8.63 20.41 -3.88
CA ARG A 173 8.86 20.31 -5.33
C ARG A 173 9.02 21.69 -5.97
N GLU A 174 8.15 22.64 -5.61
CA GLU A 174 8.22 24.01 -6.12
C GLU A 174 9.49 24.73 -5.67
N GLU A 175 9.89 24.54 -4.43
CA GLU A 175 11.14 25.09 -3.89
C GLU A 175 12.36 24.56 -4.66
N GLN A 176 12.39 23.26 -4.94
CA GLN A 176 13.46 22.63 -5.70
C GLN A 176 13.47 23.13 -7.16
N GLN A 177 12.29 23.33 -7.74
CA GLN A 177 12.16 23.89 -9.09
C GLN A 177 12.76 25.30 -9.17
N LYS A 178 12.51 26.14 -8.17
CA LYS A 178 13.09 27.48 -8.10
C LYS A 178 14.61 27.45 -7.98
N LYS A 179 15.13 26.53 -7.19
CA LYS A 179 16.59 26.33 -7.07
C LYS A 179 17.20 25.90 -8.39
N LEU A 180 16.55 24.98 -9.09
CA LEU A 180 17.00 24.50 -10.40
C LEU A 180 17.02 25.62 -11.44
N GLU A 181 15.96 26.42 -11.49
CA GLU A 181 15.88 27.59 -12.40
C GLU A 181 16.99 28.60 -12.13
N LYS A 182 17.33 28.86 -10.87
CA LYS A 182 18.45 29.74 -10.51
C LYS A 182 19.78 29.20 -11.00
N LEU A 183 20.00 27.88 -10.88
CA LEU A 183 21.22 27.24 -11.38
C LEU A 183 21.32 27.31 -12.90
N GLU A 184 20.22 27.08 -13.61
CA GLU A 184 20.15 27.16 -15.08
C GLU A 184 20.34 28.58 -15.57
N ASN A 185 19.73 29.58 -14.92
CA ASN A 185 19.89 30.98 -15.25
C ASN A 185 21.32 31.45 -15.02
N PHE A 186 22.00 30.97 -14.00
CA PHE A 186 23.38 31.26 -13.73
C PHE A 186 24.29 30.76 -14.85
N GLU A 187 24.01 29.56 -15.40
CA GLU A 187 24.75 29.00 -16.53
C GLU A 187 24.49 29.79 -17.82
N SER A 188 23.25 30.24 -18.07
CA SER A 188 22.87 30.95 -19.27
C SER A 188 23.35 32.42 -19.31
N CYS A 189 23.63 33.03 -18.14
CA CYS A 189 24.17 34.39 -18.04
C CYS A 189 25.69 34.48 -18.29
N ARG A 190 26.32 33.41 -18.68
CA ARG A 190 27.74 33.33 -19.10
C ARG A 190 27.86 33.07 -20.58
#